data_cffaf048e63276cf61cbb5cad20ffcf1
#
_entry.id   cffaf048e63276cf61cbb5cad20ffcf1
#
_cell.length_a   1.000
_cell.length_b   1.000
_cell.length_c   1.000
_cell.angle_alpha   90.00
_cell.angle_beta   90.00
_cell.angle_gamma   90.00
#
_symmetry.space_group_name_H-M   'P 1'
#
loop_
_entity.id
_entity.type
_entity.pdbx_description
1 polymer ?
#
loop_
_entity_poly.entity_id
_entity_poly.type
_entity_poly.pdbx_seq_one_letter_code
_entity_poly.pdbx_strand_id
1 'polypeptide(L)'
;LVGHNINGFDMKFLYRDCERFFGQMLANDYVDTLKLSRICIPGLSHYRLGDLAEYYGFSTEGAHRALNDCRMNQQIYEELGKVLRNAGKPYAMRERAGTGARMTGNEGVVLIGEGIKICPVCGQIMKKRNGRYGEFLGCSGFPLCRHTEKI
;
A
#
# COMPACT_ATOMS: atom_id res chain seq x y z
N LEU A 1 -13.75 0.17 -0.61
CA LEU A 1 -13.40 -0.88 0.34
C LEU A 1 -11.98 -0.69 0.86
N VAL A 2 -11.70 -1.06 2.12
CA VAL A 2 -10.36 -1.04 2.70
C VAL A 2 -10.08 -2.39 3.36
N GLY A 3 -8.95 -3.00 3.04
CA GLY A 3 -8.57 -4.27 3.64
C GLY A 3 -7.07 -4.53 3.60
N HIS A 4 -6.60 -5.42 4.47
CA HIS A 4 -5.20 -5.82 4.51
C HIS A 4 -4.98 -7.06 3.65
N ASN A 5 -4.18 -6.96 2.60
CA ASN A 5 -4.05 -7.96 1.54
C ASN A 5 -5.37 -8.26 0.80
N ILE A 6 -6.27 -7.29 0.79
CA ILE A 6 -7.62 -7.42 0.21
C ILE A 6 -7.57 -7.83 -1.27
N ASN A 7 -6.61 -7.29 -2.03
CA ASN A 7 -6.43 -7.64 -3.44
C ASN A 7 -5.94 -9.09 -3.65
N GLY A 8 -5.14 -9.59 -2.72
CA GLY A 8 -4.60 -10.95 -2.81
C GLY A 8 -5.60 -12.03 -2.43
N PHE A 9 -6.56 -11.69 -1.57
CA PHE A 9 -7.48 -12.65 -0.96
C PHE A 9 -8.95 -12.24 -1.13
N ASP A 10 -9.44 -11.24 -0.42
CA ASP A 10 -10.87 -10.94 -0.27
C ASP A 10 -11.56 -10.59 -1.58
N MET A 11 -10.93 -9.79 -2.43
CA MET A 11 -11.52 -9.35 -3.70
C MET A 11 -11.84 -10.50 -4.65
N LYS A 12 -11.09 -11.60 -4.58
CA LYS A 12 -11.34 -12.78 -5.41
C LYS A 12 -12.68 -13.45 -5.05
N PHE A 13 -12.98 -13.52 -3.75
CA PHE A 13 -14.24 -14.06 -3.27
C PHE A 13 -15.38 -13.10 -3.54
N LEU A 14 -15.19 -11.82 -3.24
CA LEU A 14 -16.21 -10.79 -3.47
C LEU A 14 -16.64 -10.72 -4.94
N TYR A 15 -15.69 -10.71 -5.88
CA TYR A 15 -16.02 -10.71 -7.31
C TYR A 15 -16.81 -11.95 -7.70
N ARG A 16 -16.33 -13.14 -7.33
CA ARG A 16 -17.00 -14.40 -7.63
C ARG A 16 -18.41 -14.44 -7.05
N ASP A 17 -18.57 -14.04 -5.80
CA ASP A 17 -19.83 -14.17 -5.08
C ASP A 17 -20.83 -13.09 -5.54
N CYS A 18 -20.39 -11.88 -5.86
CA CYS A 18 -21.24 -10.85 -6.47
C CYS A 18 -21.77 -11.32 -7.83
N GLU A 19 -20.92 -11.86 -8.68
CA GLU A 19 -21.33 -12.41 -9.98
C GLU A 19 -22.29 -13.58 -9.81
N ARG A 20 -21.94 -14.54 -8.94
CA ARG A 20 -22.71 -15.78 -8.75
C ARG A 20 -24.08 -15.57 -8.15
N PHE A 21 -24.22 -14.71 -7.13
CA PHE A 21 -25.44 -14.58 -6.36
C PHE A 21 -26.30 -13.39 -6.77
N PHE A 22 -25.69 -12.36 -7.36
CA PHE A 22 -26.39 -11.13 -7.72
C PHE A 22 -26.35 -10.83 -9.22
N GLY A 23 -25.59 -11.59 -10.01
CA GLY A 23 -25.42 -11.34 -11.45
C GLY A 23 -24.79 -9.97 -11.75
N GLN A 24 -24.08 -9.41 -10.80
CA GLN A 24 -23.49 -8.06 -10.88
C GLN A 24 -21.99 -8.10 -10.59
N MET A 25 -21.26 -7.24 -11.30
CA MET A 25 -19.84 -7.03 -11.00
C MET A 25 -19.70 -6.03 -9.84
N LEU A 26 -18.81 -6.35 -8.89
CA LEU A 26 -18.46 -5.41 -7.84
C LEU A 26 -17.62 -4.27 -8.43
N ALA A 27 -18.19 -3.05 -8.43
CA ALA A 27 -17.57 -1.87 -9.01
C ALA A 27 -16.92 -0.93 -7.97
N ASN A 28 -16.82 -1.37 -6.72
CA ASN A 28 -16.25 -0.54 -5.65
C ASN A 28 -14.74 -0.40 -5.79
N ASP A 29 -14.23 0.82 -5.65
CA ASP A 29 -12.82 1.07 -5.42
C ASP A 29 -12.37 0.44 -4.10
N TYR A 30 -11.10 0.03 -4.06
CA TYR A 30 -10.53 -0.54 -2.84
C TYR A 30 -9.08 -0.10 -2.59
N VAL A 31 -8.73 -0.07 -1.32
CA VAL A 31 -7.37 0.19 -0.84
C VAL A 31 -6.82 -1.04 -0.15
N ASP A 32 -5.64 -1.48 -0.58
CA ASP A 32 -4.91 -2.58 0.06
C ASP A 32 -3.85 -2.00 1.01
N THR A 33 -4.11 -2.08 2.32
CA THR A 33 -3.21 -1.52 3.33
C THR A 33 -1.86 -2.22 3.42
N LEU A 34 -1.76 -3.50 3.02
CA LEU A 34 -0.48 -4.20 2.89
C LEU A 34 0.41 -3.55 1.82
N LYS A 35 -0.16 -3.26 0.65
CA LYS A 35 0.58 -2.60 -0.42
C LYS A 35 0.94 -1.17 -0.05
N LEU A 36 -0.02 -0.46 0.54
CA LEU A 36 0.16 0.92 0.98
C LEU A 36 1.25 1.03 2.05
N SER A 37 1.28 0.09 3.02
CA SER A 37 2.31 0.08 4.08
C SER A 37 3.72 -0.09 3.52
N ARG A 38 3.90 -0.98 2.54
CA ARG A 38 5.22 -1.19 1.90
C ARG A 38 5.77 0.07 1.24
N ILE A 39 4.89 0.97 0.85
CA ILE A 39 5.23 2.24 0.24
C ILE A 39 5.50 3.30 1.30
N CYS A 40 4.58 3.43 2.26
CA CYS A 40 4.65 4.47 3.29
C CYS A 40 5.72 4.20 4.34
N ILE A 41 6.04 2.93 4.58
CA ILE A 41 6.97 2.49 5.64
C ILE A 41 7.94 1.46 5.05
N PRO A 42 8.86 1.86 4.15
CA PRO A 42 9.83 0.93 3.60
C PRO A 42 10.80 0.43 4.69
N GLY A 43 11.25 -0.82 4.57
CA GLY A 43 12.30 -1.37 5.42
C GLY A 43 11.83 -2.18 6.64
N LEU A 44 10.53 -2.44 6.79
CA LEU A 44 10.07 -3.45 7.76
C LEU A 44 10.36 -4.86 7.24
N SER A 45 10.75 -5.76 8.14
CA SER A 45 10.98 -7.18 7.81
C SER A 45 9.69 -7.89 7.43
N HIS A 46 8.60 -7.54 8.08
CA HIS A 46 7.28 -8.10 7.86
C HIS A 46 6.20 -7.01 7.84
N TYR A 47 5.11 -7.26 7.13
CA TYR A 47 4.00 -6.33 6.95
C TYR A 47 2.66 -7.01 7.23
N ARG A 48 2.61 -7.95 8.19
CA ARG A 48 1.35 -8.52 8.65
C ARG A 48 0.55 -7.46 9.41
N LEU A 49 -0.73 -7.63 9.52
CA LEU A 49 -1.60 -6.67 10.22
C LEU A 49 -1.12 -6.42 11.66
N GLY A 50 -0.73 -7.48 12.38
CA GLY A 50 -0.16 -7.39 13.72
C GLY A 50 1.16 -6.64 13.78
N ASP A 51 2.09 -6.93 12.84
CA ASP A 51 3.39 -6.24 12.77
C ASP A 51 3.22 -4.72 12.59
N LEU A 52 2.24 -4.32 11.77
CA LEU A 52 1.92 -2.91 11.55
C LEU A 52 1.24 -2.29 12.76
N ALA A 53 0.36 -3.03 13.45
CA ALA A 53 -0.26 -2.56 14.68
C ALA A 53 0.80 -2.30 15.76
N GLU A 54 1.74 -3.24 15.94
CA GLU A 54 2.88 -3.07 16.86
C GLU A 54 3.78 -1.89 16.46
N TYR A 55 4.06 -1.73 15.16
CA TYR A 55 4.85 -0.61 14.65
C TYR A 55 4.24 0.75 15.03
N TYR A 56 2.93 0.88 14.96
CA TYR A 56 2.22 2.10 15.34
C TYR A 56 1.87 2.17 16.84
N GLY A 57 2.14 1.11 17.61
CA GLY A 57 1.84 1.04 19.05
C GLY A 57 0.37 0.80 19.36
N PHE A 58 -0.37 0.17 18.44
CA PHE A 58 -1.75 -0.25 18.67
C PHE A 58 -1.82 -1.58 19.40
N SER A 59 -2.89 -1.77 20.17
CA SER A 59 -3.13 -3.06 20.84
C SER A 59 -3.42 -4.17 19.82
N THR A 60 -2.75 -5.29 20.01
CA THR A 60 -3.00 -6.54 19.28
C THR A 60 -3.86 -7.51 20.08
N GLU A 61 -4.39 -7.09 21.22
CA GLU A 61 -5.27 -7.89 22.05
C GLU A 61 -6.54 -8.28 21.31
N GLY A 62 -6.85 -9.57 21.30
CA GLY A 62 -7.97 -10.11 20.54
C GLY A 62 -7.75 -10.16 19.03
N ALA A 63 -6.50 -10.12 18.55
CA ALA A 63 -6.15 -10.43 17.18
C ALA A 63 -6.75 -11.79 16.74
N HIS A 64 -7.00 -11.95 15.44
CA HIS A 64 -7.71 -13.08 14.83
C HIS A 64 -9.23 -13.14 15.14
N ARG A 65 -9.78 -12.05 15.66
CA ARG A 65 -11.23 -11.83 15.67
C ARG A 65 -11.55 -10.76 14.63
N ALA A 66 -12.42 -11.10 13.68
CA ALA A 66 -12.68 -10.28 12.49
C ALA A 66 -12.94 -8.79 12.80
N LEU A 67 -13.72 -8.49 13.85
CA LEU A 67 -14.00 -7.09 14.23
C LEU A 67 -12.75 -6.37 14.74
N ASN A 68 -11.90 -7.04 15.52
CA ASN A 68 -10.66 -6.44 16.02
C ASN A 68 -9.66 -6.23 14.88
N ASP A 69 -9.59 -7.18 13.95
CA ASP A 69 -8.74 -7.06 12.76
C ASP A 69 -9.21 -5.89 11.87
N CYS A 70 -10.53 -5.69 11.72
CA CYS A 70 -11.07 -4.54 11.02
C CYS A 70 -10.70 -3.21 11.72
N ARG A 71 -10.78 -3.14 13.05
CA ARG A 71 -10.39 -1.95 13.81
C ARG A 71 -8.89 -1.65 13.70
N MET A 72 -8.04 -2.67 13.83
CA MET A 72 -6.60 -2.51 13.60
C MET A 72 -6.31 -2.02 12.18
N ASN A 73 -6.97 -2.61 11.19
CA ASN A 73 -6.80 -2.20 9.79
C ASN A 73 -7.25 -0.75 9.55
N GLN A 74 -8.35 -0.32 10.17
CA GLN A 74 -8.81 1.06 10.12
C GLN A 74 -7.75 2.01 10.71
N GLN A 75 -7.25 1.75 11.90
CA GLN A 75 -6.24 2.58 12.55
C GLN A 75 -4.96 2.68 11.72
N ILE A 76 -4.49 1.56 11.16
CA ILE A 76 -3.33 1.52 10.27
C ILE A 76 -3.59 2.36 9.01
N TYR A 77 -4.76 2.24 8.40
CA TYR A 77 -5.13 3.02 7.22
C TYR A 77 -5.10 4.52 7.50
N GLU A 78 -5.61 4.95 8.65
CA GLU A 78 -5.58 6.35 9.07
C GLU A 78 -4.15 6.88 9.25
N GLU A 79 -3.25 6.09 9.86
CA GLU A 79 -1.84 6.47 10.01
C GLU A 79 -1.12 6.54 8.66
N LEU A 80 -1.35 5.56 7.78
CA LEU A 80 -0.81 5.59 6.41
C LEU A 80 -1.31 6.82 5.64
N GLY A 81 -2.56 7.21 5.85
CA GLY A 81 -3.13 8.44 5.29
C GLY A 81 -2.43 9.71 5.79
N LYS A 82 -2.01 9.75 7.06
CA LYS A 82 -1.20 10.86 7.60
C LYS A 82 0.18 10.92 6.93
N VAL A 83 0.83 9.76 6.75
CA VAL A 83 2.11 9.68 6.02
C VAL A 83 1.98 10.23 4.61
N LEU A 84 0.94 9.83 3.88
CA LEU A 84 0.69 10.30 2.52
C LEU A 84 0.44 11.81 2.45
N ARG A 85 -0.39 12.35 3.35
CA ARG A 85 -0.66 13.80 3.41
C ARG A 85 0.59 14.62 3.76
N ASN A 86 1.50 14.05 4.51
CA ASN A 86 2.74 14.71 4.93
C ASN A 86 3.92 14.41 3.99
N ALA A 87 3.74 13.61 2.94
CA ALA A 87 4.78 13.25 2.00
C ALA A 87 5.35 14.45 1.18
N GLY A 88 4.69 15.60 1.22
CA GLY A 88 5.22 16.90 0.75
C GLY A 88 6.10 17.63 1.76
N LYS A 89 6.24 17.12 3.00
CA LYS A 89 7.15 17.64 4.03
C LYS A 89 8.21 16.59 4.30
N PRO A 90 9.51 16.93 4.46
CA PRO A 90 10.52 15.94 4.81
C PRO A 90 10.07 15.23 6.10
N TYR A 91 9.79 13.93 5.99
CA TYR A 91 9.46 13.08 7.13
C TYR A 91 10.71 13.03 8.02
N ALA A 92 10.66 13.67 9.17
CA ALA A 92 11.66 13.50 10.20
C ALA A 92 11.57 12.05 10.68
N MET A 93 12.51 11.21 10.25
CA MET A 93 12.67 9.86 10.79
C MET A 93 12.76 9.97 12.31
N ARG A 94 11.80 9.38 12.99
CA ARG A 94 11.92 9.15 14.43
C ARG A 94 13.09 8.18 14.61
N GLU A 95 14.24 8.69 15.01
CA GLU A 95 15.39 7.85 15.35
C GLU A 95 14.96 6.88 16.46
N ARG A 96 14.79 5.61 16.11
CA ARG A 96 14.82 4.54 17.08
C ARG A 96 16.28 4.25 17.36
N ALA A 97 16.71 4.57 18.58
CA ALA A 97 17.98 4.12 19.12
C ALA A 97 18.06 2.58 19.05
N GLY A 98 19.06 2.08 18.37
CA GLY A 98 19.53 0.70 18.52
C GLY A 98 19.34 -0.22 17.34
N THR A 99 20.47 -0.55 16.77
CA THR A 99 20.96 -1.66 15.96
C THR A 99 21.05 -1.39 14.47
N GLY A 100 22.32 -1.26 14.05
CA GLY A 100 22.72 -1.07 12.67
C GLY A 100 22.38 -2.29 11.81
N ALA A 101 21.60 -2.04 10.77
CA ALA A 101 21.54 -2.88 9.60
C ALA A 101 21.79 -2.01 8.37
N ARG A 102 22.84 -2.32 7.66
CA ARG A 102 23.29 -1.66 6.44
C ARG A 102 22.23 -1.81 5.35
N MET A 103 21.66 -0.71 4.88
CA MET A 103 20.80 -0.71 3.70
C MET A 103 21.63 -0.84 2.44
N THR A 104 21.42 -1.93 1.69
CA THR A 104 21.79 -2.04 0.28
C THR A 104 20.51 -2.31 -0.50
N GLY A 105 20.20 -1.47 -1.47
CA GLY A 105 19.11 -1.70 -2.40
C GLY A 105 18.16 -0.52 -2.55
N ASN A 106 18.64 0.47 -3.27
CA ASN A 106 17.89 1.66 -3.66
C ASN A 106 16.99 1.35 -4.87
N GLU A 107 15.72 0.99 -4.66
CA GLU A 107 14.71 1.13 -5.71
C GLU A 107 13.80 2.31 -5.32
N GLY A 108 14.17 3.49 -5.83
CA GLY A 108 13.61 4.75 -5.47
C GLY A 108 12.11 4.87 -5.78
N VAL A 109 11.33 5.12 -4.75
CA VAL A 109 10.05 5.80 -4.90
C VAL A 109 10.38 7.23 -5.27
N VAL A 110 10.22 7.60 -6.54
CA VAL A 110 10.43 8.98 -6.97
C VAL A 110 9.20 9.77 -6.57
N LEU A 111 9.37 10.58 -5.55
CA LEU A 111 8.50 11.72 -5.29
C LEU A 111 8.80 12.76 -6.39
N ILE A 112 7.99 12.80 -7.44
CA ILE A 112 8.00 13.96 -8.34
C ILE A 112 7.28 15.06 -7.55
N GLY A 113 7.93 16.19 -7.34
CA GLY A 113 7.45 17.31 -6.53
C GLY A 113 5.93 17.50 -6.71
N GLU A 114 5.18 17.48 -5.60
CA GLU A 114 3.72 17.51 -5.50
C GLU A 114 3.01 16.15 -5.61
N GLY A 115 3.37 15.17 -4.76
CA GLY A 115 2.50 14.03 -4.48
C GLY A 115 2.86 12.73 -5.19
N ILE A 116 2.33 11.64 -4.64
CA ILE A 116 2.45 10.29 -5.21
C ILE A 116 1.54 10.21 -6.44
N LYS A 117 2.08 9.90 -7.61
CA LYS A 117 1.28 9.74 -8.82
C LYS A 117 0.57 8.39 -8.83
N ILE A 118 -0.74 8.44 -8.95
CA ILE A 118 -1.61 7.27 -8.98
C ILE A 118 -1.96 6.91 -10.42
N CYS A 119 -1.94 5.62 -10.75
CA CYS A 119 -2.33 5.11 -12.06
C CYS A 119 -3.83 5.37 -12.32
N PRO A 120 -4.21 6.07 -13.39
CA PRO A 120 -5.60 6.37 -13.68
C PRO A 120 -6.43 5.15 -14.08
N VAL A 121 -5.76 4.03 -14.43
CA VAL A 121 -6.44 2.80 -14.89
C VAL A 121 -6.78 1.87 -13.74
N CYS A 122 -5.90 1.72 -12.73
CA CYS A 122 -6.09 0.72 -11.68
C CYS A 122 -5.87 1.24 -10.26
N GLY A 123 -5.66 2.56 -10.07
CA GLY A 123 -5.46 3.17 -8.77
C GLY A 123 -4.14 2.80 -8.07
N GLN A 124 -3.26 2.05 -8.72
CA GLN A 124 -1.95 1.70 -8.16
C GLN A 124 -0.95 2.85 -8.35
N ILE A 125 0.09 2.86 -7.54
CA ILE A 125 1.13 3.89 -7.65
C ILE A 125 1.93 3.73 -8.93
N MET A 126 2.28 4.85 -9.54
CA MET A 126 3.20 4.91 -10.65
C MET A 126 4.64 4.95 -10.13
N LYS A 127 5.49 4.09 -10.67
CA LYS A 127 6.93 4.03 -10.33
C LYS A 127 7.77 4.46 -11.52
N LYS A 128 8.83 5.21 -11.24
CA LYS A 128 9.84 5.55 -12.25
C LYS A 128 10.60 4.29 -12.66
N ARG A 129 10.70 4.05 -13.95
CA ARG A 129 11.40 2.90 -14.55
C ARG A 129 12.25 3.37 -15.71
N ASN A 130 13.35 2.67 -15.97
CA ASN A 130 14.19 2.87 -17.13
C ASN A 130 13.80 1.91 -18.24
N GLY A 131 13.49 2.46 -19.40
CA GLY A 131 13.18 1.68 -20.61
C GLY A 131 14.18 1.95 -21.74
N ARG A 132 14.00 1.24 -22.86
CA ARG A 132 14.87 1.39 -24.06
C ARG A 132 14.94 2.84 -24.60
N TYR A 133 13.89 3.63 -24.35
CA TYR A 133 13.73 4.99 -24.89
C TYR A 133 13.85 6.07 -23.81
N GLY A 134 14.35 5.74 -22.62
CA GLY A 134 14.50 6.66 -21.49
C GLY A 134 13.64 6.31 -20.29
N GLU A 135 13.56 7.24 -19.36
CA GLU A 135 12.80 7.08 -18.14
C GLU A 135 11.29 7.27 -18.38
N PHE A 136 10.50 6.47 -17.71
CA PHE A 136 9.03 6.54 -17.76
C PHE A 136 8.41 6.14 -16.42
N LEU A 137 7.16 6.55 -16.21
CA LEU A 137 6.36 6.07 -15.10
C LEU A 137 5.60 4.82 -15.52
N GLY A 138 5.85 3.73 -14.82
CA GLY A 138 5.13 2.46 -15.02
C GLY A 138 4.26 2.12 -13.83
N CYS A 139 3.06 1.63 -14.08
CA CYS A 139 2.15 1.18 -13.03
C CYS A 139 2.78 0.03 -12.21
N SER A 140 2.68 0.11 -10.89
CA SER A 140 3.14 -0.97 -10.00
C SER A 140 2.25 -2.22 -10.05
N GLY A 141 1.07 -2.12 -10.64
CA GLY A 141 0.16 -3.24 -10.89
C GLY A 141 0.57 -4.15 -12.06
N PHE A 142 1.72 -3.89 -12.72
CA PHE A 142 2.22 -4.79 -13.76
C PHE A 142 2.45 -6.22 -13.20
N PRO A 143 2.11 -7.29 -13.92
CA PRO A 143 1.67 -7.36 -15.31
C PRO A 143 0.16 -7.16 -15.57
N LEU A 144 -0.66 -7.06 -14.51
CA LEU A 144 -2.12 -6.93 -14.65
C LEU A 144 -2.53 -5.56 -15.19
N CYS A 145 -1.84 -4.50 -14.78
CA CYS A 145 -1.99 -3.17 -15.36
C CYS A 145 -0.70 -2.77 -16.08
N ARG A 146 -0.81 -2.46 -17.36
CA ARG A 146 0.33 -2.08 -18.22
C ARG A 146 0.39 -0.59 -18.51
N HIS A 147 -0.33 0.23 -17.72
CA HIS A 147 -0.34 1.68 -17.93
C HIS A 147 1.04 2.28 -17.71
N THR A 148 1.46 3.13 -18.63
CA THR A 148 2.73 3.86 -18.58
C THR A 148 2.52 5.30 -19.00
N GLU A 149 3.31 6.21 -18.42
CA GLU A 149 3.33 7.63 -18.79
C GLU A 149 4.78 8.10 -18.98
N LYS A 150 4.97 9.03 -19.88
CA LYS A 150 6.27 9.69 -20.07
C LYS A 150 6.52 10.67 -18.92
N ILE A 151 7.79 10.79 -18.53
CA ILE A 151 8.25 11.80 -17.57
C ILE A 151 8.60 13.09 -18.33
#